data_c03e63b5da114752058c0a63fe257751
#
_entry.id   c03e63b5da114752058c0a63fe257751
#
_cell.length_a   1.000
_cell.length_b   1.000
_cell.length_c   1.000
_cell.angle_alpha   90.00
_cell.angle_beta   90.00
_cell.angle_gamma   90.00
#
_symmetry.space_group_name_H-M   'P 1'
#
loop_
_entity.id
_entity.type
_entity.pdbx_description
1 polymer ?
#
loop_
_entity_poly.entity_id
_entity_poly.type
_entity_poly.pdbx_seq_one_letter_code
_entity_poly.pdbx_strand_id
1 'polypeptide(L)'
;MDIYLIQHAESVPEKEDPARPLSDEGKATMEKVAALAARLEIKPDFIFHSEKLRAQQTAEILAHHLGLTDKLQERQGLGPLDPVAPVAQWLEEQAAKGLVGLAIVGHLPFLDKLASLLITDNENLCVVSFQNGAIAKLVPRPDRARYMVQLVITKQLAEQAQTSLR
;
A
#
# COMPACT_ATOMS: atom_id res chain seq x y z
N MET A 1 -4.76 -6.12 13.90
CA MET A 1 -3.80 -5.18 13.27
C MET A 1 -4.36 -4.73 11.94
N ASP A 2 -4.45 -3.42 11.68
CA ASP A 2 -4.86 -2.90 10.38
C ASP A 2 -3.74 -3.13 9.33
N ILE A 3 -4.12 -3.41 8.09
CA ILE A 3 -3.17 -3.58 6.98
C ILE A 3 -3.49 -2.55 5.91
N TYR A 4 -2.46 -1.82 5.46
CA TYR A 4 -2.57 -0.86 4.38
C TYR A 4 -1.77 -1.39 3.19
N LEU A 5 -2.44 -1.69 2.09
CA LEU A 5 -1.83 -2.16 0.85
C LEU A 5 -1.81 -1.01 -0.15
N ILE A 6 -0.63 -0.66 -0.64
CA ILE A 6 -0.41 0.50 -1.50
C ILE A 6 0.24 0.03 -2.81
N GLN A 7 -0.45 0.21 -3.94
CA GLN A 7 0.19 0.05 -5.24
C GLN A 7 1.10 1.24 -5.50
N HIS A 8 2.35 0.98 -5.94
CA HIS A 8 3.24 2.07 -6.32
C HIS A 8 2.56 3.03 -7.32
N ALA A 9 2.91 4.31 -7.24
CA ALA A 9 2.41 5.32 -8.17
C ALA A 9 2.97 5.11 -9.58
N GLU A 10 2.48 5.86 -10.56
CA GLU A 10 2.92 5.73 -11.94
C GLU A 10 4.43 5.94 -12.07
N SER A 11 5.08 5.08 -12.85
CA SER A 11 6.51 5.12 -13.12
C SER A 11 6.81 5.30 -14.60
N VAL A 12 7.98 5.84 -14.91
CA VAL A 12 8.42 5.91 -16.31
C VAL A 12 8.55 4.50 -16.91
N PRO A 13 8.35 4.34 -18.23
CA PRO A 13 8.53 3.06 -18.90
C PRO A 13 9.98 2.57 -18.82
N GLU A 14 10.18 1.26 -18.75
CA GLU A 14 11.51 0.62 -18.68
C GLU A 14 12.42 1.00 -19.84
N LYS A 15 11.85 1.23 -21.03
CA LYS A 15 12.59 1.68 -22.23
C LYS A 15 13.16 3.10 -22.12
N GLU A 16 12.59 3.93 -21.23
CA GLU A 16 13.08 5.29 -20.97
C GLU A 16 14.12 5.30 -19.85
N ASP A 17 13.84 4.58 -18.77
CA ASP A 17 14.75 4.38 -17.65
C ASP A 17 14.57 2.96 -17.09
N PRO A 18 15.58 2.09 -17.18
CA PRO A 18 15.52 0.73 -16.63
C PRO A 18 15.27 0.66 -15.12
N ALA A 19 15.64 1.69 -14.35
CA ALA A 19 15.35 1.76 -12.92
C ALA A 19 13.88 2.04 -12.62
N ARG A 20 13.14 2.56 -13.61
CA ARG A 20 11.71 2.87 -13.52
C ARG A 20 11.35 3.72 -12.30
N PRO A 21 11.94 4.93 -12.13
CA PRO A 21 11.50 5.86 -11.10
C PRO A 21 10.05 6.30 -11.34
N LEU A 22 9.44 6.94 -10.35
CA LEU A 22 8.13 7.57 -10.53
C LEU A 22 8.20 8.64 -11.61
N SER A 23 7.16 8.69 -12.46
CA SER A 23 6.92 9.82 -13.36
C SER A 23 6.56 11.08 -12.55
N ASP A 24 6.62 12.26 -13.17
CA ASP A 24 6.19 13.49 -12.52
C ASP A 24 4.69 13.44 -12.16
N GLU A 25 3.87 12.84 -13.03
CA GLU A 25 2.44 12.57 -12.75
C GLU A 25 2.29 11.61 -11.57
N GLY A 26 3.10 10.54 -11.51
CA GLY A 26 3.10 9.59 -10.39
C GLY A 26 3.44 10.24 -9.07
N LYS A 27 4.46 11.10 -9.03
CA LYS A 27 4.84 11.88 -7.84
C LYS A 27 3.70 12.80 -7.41
N ALA A 28 3.15 13.60 -8.34
CA ALA A 28 2.07 14.53 -8.07
C ALA A 28 0.80 13.82 -7.58
N THR A 29 0.50 12.65 -8.12
CA THR A 29 -0.61 11.80 -7.67
C THR A 29 -0.38 11.30 -6.25
N MET A 30 0.81 10.78 -5.96
CA MET A 30 1.11 10.24 -4.64
C MET A 30 1.13 11.31 -3.55
N GLU A 31 1.59 12.53 -3.86
CA GLU A 31 1.50 13.69 -2.95
C GLU A 31 0.05 13.96 -2.52
N LYS A 32 -0.90 13.96 -3.46
CA LYS A 32 -2.32 14.17 -3.17
C LYS A 32 -2.92 13.04 -2.33
N VAL A 33 -2.61 11.79 -2.69
CA VAL A 33 -3.11 10.60 -1.99
C VAL A 33 -2.55 10.55 -0.56
N ALA A 34 -1.25 10.80 -0.39
CA ALA A 34 -0.59 10.81 0.91
C ALA A 34 -1.11 11.94 1.82
N ALA A 35 -1.36 13.14 1.25
CA ALA A 35 -1.98 14.24 1.99
C ALA A 35 -3.40 13.89 2.47
N LEU A 36 -4.21 13.23 1.64
CA LEU A 36 -5.53 12.75 2.06
C LEU A 36 -5.41 11.64 3.11
N ALA A 37 -4.48 10.70 2.96
CA ALA A 37 -4.24 9.65 3.94
C ALA A 37 -3.88 10.23 5.33
N ALA A 38 -3.04 11.27 5.37
CA ALA A 38 -2.70 11.97 6.61
C ALA A 38 -3.93 12.63 7.26
N ARG A 39 -4.79 13.27 6.46
CA ARG A 39 -6.06 13.89 6.95
C ARG A 39 -7.07 12.86 7.46
N LEU A 40 -7.07 11.65 6.89
CA LEU A 40 -7.89 10.53 7.33
C LEU A 40 -7.26 9.76 8.50
N GLU A 41 -6.19 10.30 9.06
CA GLU A 41 -5.48 9.71 10.20
C GLU A 41 -5.01 8.26 9.97
N ILE A 42 -4.57 7.95 8.75
CA ILE A 42 -3.90 6.68 8.46
C ILE A 42 -2.59 6.66 9.26
N LYS A 43 -2.45 5.69 10.18
CA LYS A 43 -1.33 5.65 11.15
C LYS A 43 -0.79 4.22 11.29
N PRO A 44 -0.07 3.68 10.29
CA PRO A 44 0.65 2.42 10.48
C PRO A 44 1.84 2.61 11.43
N ASP A 45 2.23 1.55 12.13
CA ASP A 45 3.43 1.55 12.97
C ASP A 45 4.71 1.55 12.13
N PHE A 46 4.67 0.91 10.96
CA PHE A 46 5.75 0.81 9.98
C PHE A 46 5.22 0.84 8.55
N ILE A 47 6.08 1.30 7.63
CA ILE A 47 5.85 1.23 6.18
C ILE A 47 6.95 0.36 5.58
N PHE A 48 6.58 -0.75 4.94
CA PHE A 48 7.48 -1.62 4.20
C PHE A 48 7.29 -1.45 2.70
N HIS A 49 8.38 -1.47 1.94
CA HIS A 49 8.34 -1.40 0.48
C HIS A 49 9.21 -2.47 -0.17
N SER A 50 8.91 -2.82 -1.42
CA SER A 50 9.76 -3.70 -2.21
C SER A 50 11.05 -2.98 -2.64
N GLU A 51 12.04 -3.75 -3.08
CA GLU A 51 13.34 -3.25 -3.58
C GLU A 51 13.24 -2.41 -4.86
N LYS A 52 12.08 -2.32 -5.51
CA LYS A 52 11.92 -1.54 -6.75
C LYS A 52 11.84 -0.05 -6.46
N LEU A 53 12.61 0.76 -7.20
CA LEU A 53 12.71 2.22 -7.00
C LEU A 53 11.35 2.92 -6.96
N ARG A 54 10.41 2.55 -7.84
CA ARG A 54 9.05 3.13 -7.85
C ARG A 54 8.25 2.85 -6.57
N ALA A 55 8.45 1.69 -5.94
CA ALA A 55 7.81 1.37 -4.67
C ALA A 55 8.47 2.12 -3.52
N GLN A 56 9.80 2.20 -3.51
CA GLN A 56 10.56 3.00 -2.55
C GLN A 56 10.12 4.46 -2.59
N GLN A 57 10.13 5.11 -3.76
CA GLN A 57 9.74 6.52 -3.90
C GLN A 57 8.27 6.78 -3.50
N THR A 58 7.37 5.85 -3.82
CA THR A 58 5.98 5.92 -3.36
C THR A 58 5.90 5.88 -1.83
N ALA A 59 6.65 4.98 -1.22
CA ALA A 59 6.69 4.82 0.23
C ALA A 59 7.35 6.02 0.94
N GLU A 60 8.39 6.62 0.36
CA GLU A 60 9.05 7.84 0.86
C GLU A 60 8.07 9.02 0.91
N ILE A 61 7.29 9.24 -0.16
CA ILE A 61 6.27 10.29 -0.20
C ILE A 61 5.21 10.03 0.88
N LEU A 62 4.72 8.81 0.98
CA LEU A 62 3.73 8.45 2.01
C LEU A 62 4.29 8.65 3.42
N ALA A 63 5.49 8.15 3.69
CA ALA A 63 6.16 8.25 4.98
C ALA A 63 6.38 9.72 5.39
N HIS A 64 6.74 10.59 4.45
CA HIS A 64 6.90 12.02 4.69
C HIS A 64 5.58 12.65 5.18
N HIS A 65 4.48 12.43 4.48
CA HIS A 65 3.17 12.98 4.84
C HIS A 65 2.61 12.43 6.16
N LEU A 66 2.93 11.19 6.49
CA LEU A 66 2.48 10.55 7.74
C LEU A 66 3.42 10.82 8.93
N GLY A 67 4.59 11.47 8.71
CA GLY A 67 5.60 11.67 9.74
C GLY A 67 6.29 10.38 10.19
N LEU A 68 6.47 9.42 9.27
CA LEU A 68 6.97 8.06 9.53
C LEU A 68 8.27 7.72 8.78
N THR A 69 9.07 8.72 8.44
CA THR A 69 10.33 8.52 7.70
C THR A 69 11.32 7.60 8.43
N ASP A 70 11.34 7.63 9.74
CA ASP A 70 12.14 6.74 10.60
C ASP A 70 11.55 5.32 10.76
N LYS A 71 10.34 5.09 10.25
CA LYS A 71 9.61 3.82 10.26
C LYS A 71 9.52 3.15 8.88
N LEU A 72 10.23 3.72 7.90
CA LEU A 72 10.28 3.20 6.53
C LEU A 72 11.36 2.13 6.40
N GLN A 73 11.02 0.98 5.82
CA GLN A 73 11.94 -0.15 5.67
C GLN A 73 11.74 -0.87 4.33
N GLU A 74 12.85 -1.23 3.69
CA GLU A 74 12.82 -2.19 2.58
C GLU A 74 12.59 -3.61 3.11
N ARG A 75 11.78 -4.39 2.39
CA ARG A 75 11.55 -5.80 2.71
C ARG A 75 11.57 -6.65 1.45
N GLN A 76 12.35 -7.72 1.47
CA GLN A 76 12.33 -8.74 0.42
C GLN A 76 11.02 -9.53 0.43
N GLY A 77 10.68 -10.14 -0.70
CA GLY A 77 9.45 -10.92 -0.86
C GLY A 77 8.20 -10.07 -1.11
N LEU A 78 8.36 -8.81 -1.54
CA LEU A 78 7.29 -7.90 -1.94
C LEU A 78 7.32 -7.59 -3.44
N GLY A 79 8.07 -8.34 -4.23
CA GLY A 79 8.14 -8.21 -5.68
C GLY A 79 6.83 -8.65 -6.35
N PRO A 80 6.62 -8.26 -7.62
CA PRO A 80 5.34 -8.48 -8.31
C PRO A 80 4.96 -9.97 -8.46
N LEU A 81 5.94 -10.87 -8.52
CA LEU A 81 5.74 -12.31 -8.72
C LEU A 81 6.12 -13.16 -7.50
N ASP A 82 6.43 -12.52 -6.38
CA ASP A 82 6.75 -13.25 -5.16
C ASP A 82 5.51 -13.96 -4.59
N PRO A 83 5.68 -15.08 -3.85
CA PRO A 83 4.57 -15.77 -3.22
C PRO A 83 3.99 -14.94 -2.07
N VAL A 84 2.67 -14.89 -1.97
CA VAL A 84 1.98 -14.07 -0.95
C VAL A 84 1.85 -14.76 0.41
N ALA A 85 1.84 -16.10 0.45
CA ALA A 85 1.64 -16.84 1.69
C ALA A 85 2.70 -16.55 2.78
N PRO A 86 4.00 -16.43 2.47
CA PRO A 86 5.00 -16.05 3.48
C PRO A 86 4.78 -14.66 4.06
N VAL A 87 4.25 -13.72 3.25
CA VAL A 87 3.94 -12.36 3.72
C VAL A 87 2.68 -12.35 4.58
N ALA A 88 1.66 -13.12 4.23
CA ALA A 88 0.47 -13.29 5.06
C ALA A 88 0.82 -13.85 6.45
N GLN A 89 1.65 -14.90 6.49
CA GLN A 89 2.15 -15.45 7.76
C GLN A 89 2.95 -14.43 8.57
N TRP A 90 3.85 -13.70 7.93
CA TRP A 90 4.63 -12.65 8.59
C TRP A 90 3.74 -11.54 9.16
N LEU A 91 2.64 -11.16 8.49
CA LEU A 91 1.66 -10.19 9.00
C LEU A 91 0.98 -10.69 10.28
N GLU A 92 0.65 -11.98 10.36
CA GLU A 92 0.11 -12.61 11.57
C GLU A 92 1.13 -12.55 12.71
N GLU A 93 2.40 -12.82 12.43
CA GLU A 93 3.48 -12.74 13.43
C GLU A 93 3.66 -11.30 13.94
N GLN A 94 3.55 -10.27 13.08
CA GLN A 94 3.62 -8.87 13.51
C GLN A 94 2.41 -8.49 14.38
N ALA A 95 1.22 -8.95 14.02
CA ALA A 95 0.02 -8.75 14.83
C ALA A 95 0.17 -9.39 16.22
N ALA A 96 0.74 -10.60 16.29
CA ALA A 96 1.02 -11.29 17.56
C ALA A 96 2.05 -10.56 18.44
N LYS A 97 2.94 -9.75 17.84
CA LYS A 97 3.89 -8.88 18.56
C LYS A 97 3.26 -7.57 19.04
N GLY A 98 1.97 -7.35 18.77
CA GLY A 98 1.22 -6.20 19.24
C GLY A 98 1.23 -4.97 18.31
N LEU A 99 1.68 -5.10 17.07
CA LEU A 99 1.55 -4.00 16.09
C LEU A 99 0.06 -3.72 15.83
N VAL A 100 -0.28 -2.44 15.70
CA VAL A 100 -1.66 -1.97 15.50
C VAL A 100 -1.95 -1.75 14.02
N GLY A 101 -0.95 -1.32 13.24
CA GLY A 101 -1.08 -1.07 11.81
C GLY A 101 0.22 -1.30 11.05
N LEU A 102 0.14 -1.80 9.81
CA LEU A 102 1.29 -2.04 8.96
C LEU A 102 0.97 -1.71 7.50
N ALA A 103 1.83 -0.92 6.86
CA ALA A 103 1.69 -0.56 5.45
C ALA A 103 2.68 -1.33 4.57
N ILE A 104 2.22 -1.78 3.41
CA ILE A 104 3.03 -2.45 2.38
C ILE A 104 2.86 -1.70 1.07
N VAL A 105 3.97 -1.22 0.51
CA VAL A 105 4.02 -0.61 -0.81
C VAL A 105 4.64 -1.59 -1.80
N GLY A 106 3.86 -1.98 -2.80
CA GLY A 106 4.25 -3.04 -3.73
C GLY A 106 3.62 -2.89 -5.11
N HIS A 107 3.37 -4.01 -5.73
CA HIS A 107 3.06 -4.16 -7.15
C HIS A 107 1.86 -5.08 -7.37
N LEU A 108 1.29 -5.02 -8.56
CA LEU A 108 0.41 -6.08 -9.05
C LEU A 108 1.22 -7.13 -9.84
N PRO A 109 0.79 -8.38 -9.85
CA PRO A 109 -0.40 -8.95 -9.19
C PRO A 109 -0.22 -9.27 -7.70
N PHE A 110 0.94 -9.08 -7.11
CA PHE A 110 1.24 -9.44 -5.71
C PHE A 110 0.22 -8.86 -4.71
N LEU A 111 -0.06 -7.56 -4.76
CA LEU A 111 -0.99 -6.91 -3.80
C LEU A 111 -2.42 -7.42 -3.93
N ASP A 112 -2.87 -7.69 -5.16
CA ASP A 112 -4.19 -8.26 -5.40
C ASP A 112 -4.31 -9.66 -4.83
N LYS A 113 -3.31 -10.52 -5.07
CA LYS A 113 -3.23 -11.86 -4.50
C LYS A 113 -3.16 -11.84 -2.97
N LEU A 114 -2.35 -10.94 -2.39
CA LEU A 114 -2.25 -10.80 -0.94
C LEU A 114 -3.57 -10.35 -0.33
N ALA A 115 -4.23 -9.34 -0.91
CA ALA A 115 -5.55 -8.89 -0.46
C ALA A 115 -6.57 -10.03 -0.54
N SER A 116 -6.59 -10.75 -1.65
CA SER A 116 -7.50 -11.90 -1.86
C SER A 116 -7.27 -12.99 -0.81
N LEU A 117 -6.02 -13.36 -0.55
CA LEU A 117 -5.69 -14.35 0.48
C LEU A 117 -6.15 -13.91 1.87
N LEU A 118 -5.86 -12.67 2.27
CA LEU A 118 -6.23 -12.13 3.58
C LEU A 118 -7.74 -12.02 3.79
N ILE A 119 -8.51 -11.75 2.75
CA ILE A 119 -9.96 -11.56 2.83
C ILE A 119 -10.72 -12.88 2.67
N THR A 120 -10.28 -13.77 1.78
CA THR A 120 -11.07 -14.93 1.33
C THR A 120 -10.41 -16.28 1.54
N ASP A 121 -9.12 -16.32 1.94
CA ASP A 121 -8.29 -17.53 2.00
C ASP A 121 -7.98 -18.15 0.62
N ASN A 122 -8.17 -17.37 -0.42
CA ASN A 122 -7.89 -17.77 -1.79
C ASN A 122 -7.21 -16.61 -2.54
N GLU A 123 -5.97 -16.77 -2.94
CA GLU A 123 -5.17 -15.71 -3.59
C GLU A 123 -5.63 -15.34 -5.01
N ASN A 124 -6.59 -16.06 -5.60
CA ASN A 124 -6.94 -15.94 -7.01
C ASN A 124 -8.31 -15.27 -7.28
N LEU A 125 -8.89 -14.57 -6.31
CA LEU A 125 -10.27 -14.04 -6.45
C LEU A 125 -10.33 -12.57 -6.90
N CYS A 126 -9.23 -11.81 -6.90
CA CYS A 126 -9.21 -10.41 -7.32
C CYS A 126 -10.30 -9.57 -6.65
N VAL A 127 -10.17 -9.34 -5.34
CA VAL A 127 -11.22 -8.73 -4.49
C VAL A 127 -11.08 -7.22 -4.31
N VAL A 128 -9.96 -6.63 -4.71
CA VAL A 128 -9.69 -5.19 -4.61
C VAL A 128 -9.22 -4.67 -5.97
N SER A 129 -9.89 -3.65 -6.49
CA SER A 129 -9.46 -2.97 -7.71
C SER A 129 -8.39 -1.93 -7.38
N PHE A 130 -7.13 -2.32 -7.49
CA PHE A 130 -6.00 -1.40 -7.31
C PHE A 130 -5.79 -0.49 -8.52
N GLN A 131 -5.33 0.72 -8.24
CA GLN A 131 -4.85 1.71 -9.21
C GLN A 131 -3.49 2.24 -8.74
N ASN A 132 -2.69 2.77 -9.64
CA ASN A 132 -1.41 3.39 -9.28
C ASN A 132 -1.58 4.47 -8.21
N GLY A 133 -0.84 4.32 -7.11
CA GLY A 133 -0.91 5.19 -5.94
C GLY A 133 -2.10 4.95 -5.01
N ALA A 134 -3.00 4.01 -5.31
CA ALA A 134 -4.13 3.72 -4.42
C ALA A 134 -3.68 3.05 -3.12
N ILE A 135 -4.40 3.36 -2.03
CA ILE A 135 -4.25 2.77 -0.70
C ILE A 135 -5.52 2.00 -0.36
N ALA A 136 -5.43 0.71 -0.13
CA ALA A 136 -6.52 -0.11 0.41
C ALA A 136 -6.26 -0.39 1.90
N LYS A 137 -7.18 0.00 2.77
CA LYS A 137 -7.16 -0.33 4.19
C LYS A 137 -7.97 -1.58 4.45
N LEU A 138 -7.32 -2.60 4.97
CA LEU A 138 -7.93 -3.83 5.46
C LEU A 138 -7.95 -3.82 6.98
N VAL A 139 -9.09 -4.21 7.56
CA VAL A 139 -9.25 -4.33 9.02
C VAL A 139 -9.64 -5.75 9.39
N PRO A 140 -9.26 -6.24 10.58
CA PRO A 140 -9.68 -7.56 11.04
C PRO A 140 -11.20 -7.66 11.14
N ARG A 141 -11.75 -8.78 10.73
CA ARG A 141 -13.18 -9.07 10.93
C ARG A 141 -13.42 -9.51 12.37
N PRO A 142 -14.50 -9.01 13.02
CA PRO A 142 -14.81 -9.40 14.39
C PRO A 142 -15.28 -10.85 14.55
N ASP A 143 -15.84 -11.44 13.46
CA ASP A 143 -16.52 -12.73 13.47
C ASP A 143 -15.67 -13.91 13.01
N ARG A 144 -14.47 -13.66 12.48
CA ARG A 144 -13.57 -14.70 11.97
C ARG A 144 -12.13 -14.16 11.80
N ALA A 145 -11.16 -15.09 11.77
CA ALA A 145 -9.73 -14.75 11.57
C ALA A 145 -9.43 -14.35 10.12
N ARG A 146 -10.06 -13.28 9.63
CA ARG A 146 -9.91 -12.74 8.28
C ARG A 146 -10.02 -11.23 8.29
N TYR A 147 -9.78 -10.64 7.14
CA TYR A 147 -9.86 -9.20 6.92
C TYR A 147 -11.08 -8.82 6.09
N MET A 148 -11.42 -7.55 6.12
CA MET A 148 -12.37 -6.91 5.22
C MET A 148 -11.85 -5.55 4.79
N VAL A 149 -12.23 -5.10 3.59
CA VAL A 149 -11.91 -3.75 3.12
C VAL A 149 -12.74 -2.74 3.91
N GLN A 150 -12.07 -1.76 4.53
CA GLN A 150 -12.73 -0.66 5.21
C GLN A 150 -12.73 0.62 4.36
N LEU A 151 -11.65 0.86 3.62
CA LEU A 151 -11.45 2.10 2.86
C LEU A 151 -10.55 1.84 1.66
N VAL A 152 -10.82 2.51 0.54
CA VAL A 152 -9.89 2.62 -0.58
C VAL A 152 -9.72 4.09 -0.95
N ILE A 153 -8.49 4.59 -0.86
CA ILE A 153 -8.12 5.95 -1.28
C ILE A 153 -7.57 5.85 -2.71
N THR A 154 -8.24 6.50 -3.65
CA THR A 154 -7.82 6.57 -5.06
C THR A 154 -7.36 7.98 -5.42
N LYS A 155 -6.69 8.12 -6.57
CA LYS A 155 -6.34 9.43 -7.15
C LYS A 155 -7.58 10.33 -7.26
N GLN A 156 -8.68 9.81 -7.79
CA GLN A 156 -9.91 10.58 -7.98
C GLN A 156 -10.49 11.10 -6.67
N LEU A 157 -10.51 10.26 -5.63
CA LEU A 157 -10.96 10.67 -4.30
C LEU A 157 -10.06 11.78 -3.71
N ALA A 158 -8.75 11.65 -3.88
CA ALA A 158 -7.79 12.64 -3.39
C ALA A 158 -7.92 13.99 -4.11
N GLU A 159 -8.18 13.99 -5.41
CA GLU A 159 -8.42 15.20 -6.22
C GLU A 159 -9.72 15.89 -5.80
N GLN A 160 -10.81 15.14 -5.64
CA GLN A 160 -12.09 15.68 -5.17
C GLN A 160 -11.99 16.30 -3.77
N ALA A 161 -11.27 15.64 -2.85
CA ALA A 161 -11.05 16.13 -1.49
C ALA A 161 -10.26 17.45 -1.44
N GLN A 162 -9.38 17.72 -2.40
CA GLN A 162 -8.68 18.99 -2.52
C GLN A 162 -9.57 20.12 -3.08
N THR A 163 -10.47 19.80 -4.01
CA THR A 163 -11.37 20.79 -4.62
C THR A 163 -12.42 21.29 -3.62
N SER A 164 -12.88 20.43 -2.73
CA SER A 164 -13.89 20.77 -1.70
C SER A 164 -13.39 21.69 -0.58
N LEU A 165 -12.09 22.02 -0.56
CA LEU A 165 -11.46 22.89 0.44
C LEU A 165 -11.18 24.32 -0.07
N ARG A 166 -11.50 24.60 -1.33
CA ARG A 166 -11.39 25.93 -1.94
C ARG A 166 -12.74 26.60 -1.99
#